data_55ea02b16da8a375ba4438e4c78f72ef
#
_entry.id   55ea02b16da8a375ba4438e4c78f72ef
#
_cell.length_a   1.000
_cell.length_b   1.000
_cell.length_c   1.000
_cell.angle_alpha   90.00
_cell.angle_beta   90.00
_cell.angle_gamma   90.00
#
_symmetry.space_group_name_H-M   'P 1'
#
loop_
_entity.id
_entity.type
_entity.pdbx_description
1 polymer ?
#
loop_
_entity_poly.entity_id
_entity_poly.type
_entity_poly.pdbx_seq_one_letter_code
_entity_poly.pdbx_strand_id
1 'polypeptide(L)'
;MTINMACNQLGQTWFESGVSENAVSGHIQLIIPGESACFACAPPLIVASSIDEKTLKKDGVCAASLPTTMGIVAGFLVQNALKKLLKFGEVSWYLGYSALTDFFPKMKLKPNPSCDDSYCVQRQKEFNARPVEVKLEAAKPEAQVVHADNDWGEYHYQVQGSNS
;
A
#
# COMPACT_ATOMS: atom_id res chain seq x y z
N MET A 1 9.20 6.74 12.49
CA MET A 1 10.33 7.38 11.77
C MET A 1 11.56 6.49 11.68
N THR A 2 12.00 5.80 12.73
CA THR A 2 13.25 4.99 12.77
C THR A 2 13.33 3.92 11.66
N ILE A 3 12.26 3.14 11.44
CA ILE A 3 12.21 2.12 10.37
C ILE A 3 12.36 2.78 8.99
N ASN A 4 11.67 3.91 8.76
CA ASN A 4 11.77 4.65 7.50
C ASN A 4 13.21 5.06 7.20
N MET A 5 13.88 5.67 8.18
CA MET A 5 15.27 6.11 8.04
C MET A 5 16.21 4.92 7.77
N ALA A 6 16.08 3.83 8.51
CA ALA A 6 16.89 2.64 8.30
C ALA A 6 16.68 2.03 6.91
N CYS A 7 15.43 1.94 6.44
CA CYS A 7 15.12 1.43 5.11
C CYS A 7 15.66 2.35 4.00
N ASN A 8 15.56 3.68 4.17
CA ASN A 8 16.15 4.63 3.23
C ASN A 8 17.68 4.51 3.19
N GLN A 9 18.33 4.43 4.36
CA GLN A 9 19.79 4.24 4.47
C GLN A 9 20.25 2.98 3.75
N LEU A 10 19.57 1.86 3.98
CA LEU A 10 19.91 0.56 3.41
C LEU A 10 19.43 0.38 1.95
N GLY A 11 18.57 1.26 1.44
CA GLY A 11 17.89 1.07 0.16
C GLY A 11 16.88 -0.07 0.18
N GLN A 12 16.34 -0.42 1.35
CA GLN A 12 15.47 -1.56 1.56
C GLN A 12 14.01 -1.21 1.22
N THR A 13 13.42 -1.95 0.28
CA THR A 13 11.97 -1.90 0.04
C THR A 13 11.21 -2.42 1.25
N TRP A 14 10.13 -1.74 1.62
CA TRP A 14 9.29 -2.15 2.73
C TRP A 14 7.82 -1.77 2.51
N PHE A 15 6.96 -2.31 3.33
CA PHE A 15 5.54 -1.98 3.35
C PHE A 15 5.20 -1.33 4.68
N GLU A 16 4.43 -0.27 4.61
CA GLU A 16 3.87 0.45 5.74
C GLU A 16 2.37 0.24 5.77
N SER A 17 1.78 0.25 6.94
CA SER A 17 0.32 0.25 7.11
C SER A 17 -0.08 0.98 8.39
N GLY A 18 -1.22 1.62 8.34
CA GLY A 18 -1.79 2.32 9.48
C GLY A 18 -3.31 2.27 9.49
N VAL A 19 -3.87 2.37 10.70
CA VAL A 19 -5.29 2.55 10.94
C VAL A 19 -5.46 3.89 11.65
N SER A 20 -6.48 4.66 11.29
CA SER A 20 -6.77 5.96 11.88
C SER A 20 -7.12 5.84 13.37
N GLU A 21 -6.96 6.93 14.11
CA GLU A 21 -7.24 7.01 15.53
C GLU A 21 -8.68 6.59 15.89
N ASN A 22 -9.65 6.92 15.02
CA ASN A 22 -11.05 6.54 15.18
C ASN A 22 -11.38 5.14 14.63
N ALA A 23 -10.37 4.42 14.12
CA ALA A 23 -10.48 3.06 13.60
C ALA A 23 -11.45 2.85 12.41
N VAL A 24 -11.93 3.92 11.76
CA VAL A 24 -12.86 3.82 10.61
C VAL A 24 -12.17 3.97 9.25
N SER A 25 -10.87 4.14 9.24
CA SER A 25 -10.08 4.19 8.01
C SER A 25 -8.68 3.61 8.22
N GLY A 26 -8.03 3.28 7.14
CA GLY A 26 -6.67 2.79 7.18
C GLY A 26 -6.05 2.79 5.79
N HIS A 27 -4.80 2.40 5.72
CA HIS A 27 -4.07 2.33 4.45
C HIS A 27 -2.92 1.33 4.51
N ILE A 28 -2.46 0.97 3.34
CA ILE A 28 -1.19 0.31 3.11
C ILE A 28 -0.39 1.11 2.09
N GLN A 29 0.93 1.11 2.23
CA GLN A 29 1.83 1.76 1.29
C GLN A 29 3.04 0.86 1.00
N LEU A 30 3.36 0.69 -0.28
CA LEU A 30 4.64 0.13 -0.73
C LEU A 30 5.64 1.28 -0.85
N ILE A 31 6.76 1.17 -0.14
CA ILE A 31 7.83 2.15 -0.15
C ILE A 31 9.09 1.54 -0.77
N ILE A 32 9.50 2.13 -1.90
CA ILE A 32 10.75 1.81 -2.57
C ILE A 32 11.62 3.06 -2.51
N PRO A 33 12.73 3.04 -1.75
CA PRO A 33 13.58 4.21 -1.57
C PRO A 33 14.02 4.84 -2.89
N GLY A 34 13.77 6.14 -3.03
CA GLY A 34 14.06 6.92 -4.22
C GLY A 34 12.99 6.90 -5.32
N GLU A 35 12.18 5.84 -5.42
CA GLU A 35 11.15 5.71 -6.46
C GLU A 35 9.77 6.18 -6.01
N SER A 36 9.41 5.94 -4.76
CA SER A 36 8.14 6.35 -4.17
C SER A 36 8.36 7.24 -2.96
N ALA A 37 7.30 7.99 -2.56
CA ALA A 37 7.35 8.74 -1.32
C ALA A 37 7.68 7.83 -0.15
N CYS A 38 8.66 8.21 0.66
CA CYS A 38 8.92 7.56 1.93
C CYS A 38 7.95 8.07 3.00
N PHE A 39 7.94 7.48 4.19
CA PHE A 39 7.06 7.88 5.28
C PHE A 39 7.27 9.34 5.72
N ALA A 40 8.51 9.87 5.62
CA ALA A 40 8.82 11.28 5.90
C ALA A 40 8.45 12.24 4.78
N CYS A 41 8.27 11.76 3.53
CA CYS A 41 7.81 12.61 2.42
C CYS A 41 6.36 13.06 2.57
N ALA A 42 5.50 12.20 3.15
CA ALA A 42 4.07 12.45 3.35
C ALA A 42 3.63 11.82 4.68
N PRO A 43 4.13 12.33 5.81
CA PRO A 43 3.81 11.76 7.11
C PRO A 43 2.33 11.97 7.44
N PRO A 44 1.70 11.06 8.22
CA PRO A 44 0.37 11.29 8.77
C PRO A 44 0.32 12.62 9.53
N LEU A 45 -0.83 13.30 9.52
CA LEU A 45 -1.00 14.63 10.14
C LEU A 45 -0.50 14.69 11.58
N ILE A 46 -0.73 13.62 12.34
CA ILE A 46 -0.29 13.52 13.73
C ILE A 46 1.24 13.54 13.87
N VAL A 47 1.96 12.97 12.91
CA VAL A 47 3.43 12.97 12.86
C VAL A 47 3.92 14.33 12.33
N ALA A 48 3.24 14.87 11.31
CA ALA A 48 3.59 16.17 10.70
C ALA A 48 3.39 17.34 11.68
N SER A 49 2.45 17.25 12.61
CA SER A 49 2.20 18.28 13.62
C SER A 49 3.25 18.32 14.73
N SER A 50 4.23 17.39 14.71
CA SER A 50 5.27 17.28 15.74
C SER A 50 4.75 17.22 17.18
N ILE A 51 3.51 16.75 17.37
CA ILE A 51 2.94 16.55 18.70
C ILE A 51 3.63 15.35 19.33
N ASP A 52 4.16 15.52 20.53
CA ASP A 52 4.79 14.44 21.27
C ASP A 52 3.79 13.30 21.52
N GLU A 53 4.15 12.08 21.13
CA GLU A 53 3.31 10.87 21.35
C GLU A 53 2.85 10.72 22.81
N LYS A 54 3.65 11.21 23.78
CA LYS A 54 3.29 11.19 25.20
C LYS A 54 2.11 12.09 25.52
N THR A 55 1.94 13.20 24.78
CA THR A 55 0.81 14.12 24.97
C THR A 55 -0.47 13.61 24.31
N LEU A 56 -0.34 12.68 23.36
CA LEU A 56 -1.47 12.03 22.69
C LEU A 56 -2.05 10.86 23.49
N LYS A 57 -1.23 10.27 24.38
CA LYS A 57 -1.69 9.22 25.29
C LYS A 57 -2.44 9.88 26.44
N LYS A 58 -3.76 9.91 26.35
CA LYS A 58 -4.61 10.11 27.55
C LYS A 58 -4.50 8.87 28.40
N ASP A 59 -4.13 9.03 29.66
CA ASP A 59 -4.06 7.93 30.62
C ASP A 59 -5.38 7.15 30.64
N GLY A 60 -5.30 5.84 30.38
CA GLY A 60 -6.44 4.94 30.36
C GLY A 60 -7.22 4.85 29.05
N VAL A 61 -6.82 5.58 28.00
CA VAL A 61 -7.43 5.46 26.66
C VAL A 61 -6.45 4.76 25.72
N CYS A 62 -6.73 3.50 25.41
CA CYS A 62 -6.13 2.87 24.22
C CYS A 62 -6.70 3.57 22.97
N ALA A 63 -5.85 3.83 21.96
CA ALA A 63 -6.33 4.22 20.65
C ALA A 63 -7.45 3.24 20.24
N ALA A 64 -8.58 3.78 19.76
CA ALA A 64 -9.70 2.94 19.37
C ALA A 64 -9.21 1.93 18.32
N SER A 65 -9.31 0.65 18.64
CA SER A 65 -8.98 -0.43 17.72
C SER A 65 -10.25 -1.16 17.35
N LEU A 66 -10.61 -1.11 16.06
CA LEU A 66 -11.70 -1.91 15.53
C LEU A 66 -11.09 -3.13 14.83
N PRO A 67 -11.24 -4.33 15.41
CA PRO A 67 -10.61 -5.54 14.86
C PRO A 67 -10.96 -5.79 13.39
N THR A 68 -12.16 -5.44 12.97
CA THR A 68 -12.60 -5.56 11.57
C THR A 68 -11.80 -4.67 10.63
N THR A 69 -11.64 -3.39 10.93
CA THR A 69 -10.84 -2.46 10.12
C THR A 69 -9.36 -2.88 10.11
N MET A 70 -8.83 -3.27 11.28
CA MET A 70 -7.45 -3.77 11.38
C MET A 70 -7.24 -5.04 10.56
N GLY A 71 -8.21 -5.98 10.59
CA GLY A 71 -8.17 -7.21 9.80
C GLY A 71 -8.17 -6.96 8.30
N ILE A 72 -9.01 -6.01 7.83
CA ILE A 72 -9.09 -5.61 6.43
C ILE A 72 -7.74 -5.01 5.97
N VAL A 73 -7.19 -4.06 6.72
CA VAL A 73 -5.91 -3.41 6.40
C VAL A 73 -4.76 -4.42 6.43
N ALA A 74 -4.71 -5.29 7.43
CA ALA A 74 -3.72 -6.37 7.50
C ALA A 74 -3.84 -7.34 6.31
N GLY A 75 -5.06 -7.69 5.91
CA GLY A 75 -5.33 -8.51 4.72
C GLY A 75 -4.81 -7.86 3.44
N PHE A 76 -5.05 -6.56 3.24
CA PHE A 76 -4.52 -5.81 2.11
C PHE A 76 -2.99 -5.77 2.12
N LEU A 77 -2.37 -5.57 3.29
CA LEU A 77 -0.93 -5.54 3.44
C LEU A 77 -0.29 -6.86 3.01
N VAL A 78 -0.77 -7.97 3.57
CA VAL A 78 -0.28 -9.31 3.26
C VAL A 78 -0.52 -9.64 1.79
N GLN A 79 -1.72 -9.40 1.27
CA GLN A 79 -2.03 -9.66 -0.13
C GLN A 79 -1.13 -8.85 -1.08
N ASN A 80 -0.85 -7.59 -0.75
CA ASN A 80 0.02 -6.74 -1.57
C ASN A 80 1.49 -7.21 -1.50
N ALA A 81 1.94 -7.67 -0.34
CA ALA A 81 3.26 -8.28 -0.17
C ALA A 81 3.40 -9.57 -0.99
N LEU A 82 2.39 -10.45 -0.97
CA LEU A 82 2.36 -11.67 -1.77
C LEU A 82 2.41 -11.37 -3.27
N LYS A 83 1.63 -10.40 -3.76
CA LYS A 83 1.68 -9.94 -5.15
C LYS A 83 3.10 -9.51 -5.55
N LYS A 84 3.76 -8.73 -4.70
CA LYS A 84 5.13 -8.25 -4.93
C LYS A 84 6.14 -9.38 -4.96
N LEU A 85 6.06 -10.32 -4.01
CA LEU A 85 7.01 -11.42 -3.86
C LEU A 85 6.82 -12.50 -4.93
N LEU A 86 5.57 -12.87 -5.20
CA LEU A 86 5.22 -13.94 -6.14
C LEU A 86 4.98 -13.44 -7.57
N LYS A 87 5.07 -12.12 -7.80
CA LYS A 87 4.94 -11.48 -9.12
C LYS A 87 3.63 -11.80 -9.84
N PHE A 88 2.51 -11.76 -9.13
CA PHE A 88 1.18 -11.93 -9.73
C PHE A 88 0.29 -10.70 -9.47
N GLY A 89 -0.65 -10.44 -10.38
CA GLY A 89 -1.58 -9.33 -10.28
C GLY A 89 -0.89 -7.96 -10.21
N GLU A 90 -1.67 -6.93 -9.88
CA GLU A 90 -1.19 -5.55 -9.75
C GLU A 90 -0.84 -5.23 -8.29
N VAL A 91 0.37 -4.74 -8.04
CA VAL A 91 0.82 -4.28 -6.73
C VAL A 91 0.41 -2.83 -6.53
N SER A 92 -0.35 -2.54 -5.48
CA SER A 92 -0.76 -1.18 -5.14
C SER A 92 0.39 -0.44 -4.46
N TRP A 93 0.70 0.78 -4.92
CA TRP A 93 1.67 1.66 -4.28
C TRP A 93 1.14 2.25 -2.98
N TYR A 94 -0.09 2.73 -3.04
CA TYR A 94 -0.88 3.16 -1.89
C TYR A 94 -2.30 2.68 -2.10
N LEU A 95 -2.87 2.06 -1.09
CA LEU A 95 -4.28 1.66 -1.06
C LEU A 95 -4.87 2.11 0.27
N GLY A 96 -5.83 3.02 0.21
CA GLY A 96 -6.61 3.44 1.36
C GLY A 96 -7.86 2.60 1.54
N TYR A 97 -8.46 2.71 2.72
CA TYR A 97 -9.75 2.14 3.07
C TYR A 97 -10.52 3.10 3.98
N SER A 98 -11.77 3.37 3.65
CA SER A 98 -12.73 4.08 4.49
C SER A 98 -13.92 3.18 4.77
N ALA A 99 -14.10 2.79 6.03
CA ALA A 99 -15.20 1.93 6.46
C ALA A 99 -16.57 2.64 6.42
N LEU A 100 -16.59 3.98 6.46
CA LEU A 100 -17.85 4.75 6.46
C LEU A 100 -18.50 4.81 5.08
N THR A 101 -17.71 4.66 4.01
CA THR A 101 -18.18 4.87 2.64
C THR A 101 -17.77 3.75 1.69
N ASP A 102 -17.16 2.69 2.21
CA ASP A 102 -16.59 1.57 1.42
C ASP A 102 -15.70 2.07 0.27
N PHE A 103 -14.92 3.12 0.56
CA PHE A 103 -14.08 3.78 -0.43
C PHE A 103 -12.64 3.29 -0.36
N PHE A 104 -12.06 2.97 -1.53
CA PHE A 104 -10.74 2.34 -1.69
C PHE A 104 -9.85 3.16 -2.63
N PRO A 105 -9.32 4.33 -2.19
CA PRO A 105 -8.45 5.14 -3.04
C PRO A 105 -7.13 4.44 -3.34
N LYS A 106 -6.72 4.45 -4.62
CA LYS A 106 -5.41 3.98 -5.07
C LYS A 106 -4.63 5.14 -5.65
N MET A 107 -3.35 5.24 -5.30
CA MET A 107 -2.46 6.26 -5.85
C MET A 107 -0.99 5.83 -5.78
N LYS A 108 -0.12 6.51 -6.53
CA LYS A 108 1.33 6.45 -6.36
C LYS A 108 1.80 7.80 -5.85
N LEU A 109 2.28 7.84 -4.61
CA LEU A 109 2.83 9.05 -4.01
C LEU A 109 4.25 9.27 -4.53
N LYS A 110 4.50 10.47 -5.07
CA LYS A 110 5.83 10.84 -5.56
C LYS A 110 6.73 11.26 -4.40
N PRO A 111 8.05 10.96 -4.46
CA PRO A 111 8.99 11.43 -3.46
C PRO A 111 9.00 12.97 -3.36
N ASN A 112 9.16 13.50 -2.15
CA ASN A 112 9.34 14.93 -1.92
C ASN A 112 10.83 15.30 -2.11
N PRO A 113 11.19 16.16 -3.07
CA PRO A 113 12.58 16.59 -3.25
C PRO A 113 13.18 17.29 -2.03
N SER A 114 12.33 17.92 -1.21
CA SER A 114 12.69 18.59 0.04
C SER A 114 12.35 17.75 1.27
N CYS A 115 12.48 16.43 1.18
CA CYS A 115 12.22 15.54 2.30
C CYS A 115 13.23 15.77 3.44
N ASP A 116 12.75 15.78 4.68
CA ASP A 116 13.59 15.96 5.88
C ASP A 116 14.55 14.78 6.13
N ASP A 117 14.28 13.62 5.53
CA ASP A 117 15.18 12.45 5.58
C ASP A 117 16.24 12.56 4.49
N SER A 118 17.49 12.85 4.89
CA SER A 118 18.63 13.01 3.99
C SER A 118 18.93 11.77 3.16
N TYR A 119 18.72 10.57 3.72
CA TYR A 119 18.88 9.31 2.98
C TYR A 119 17.81 9.17 1.89
N CYS A 120 16.58 9.62 2.15
CA CYS A 120 15.53 9.66 1.12
C CYS A 120 15.96 10.55 -0.05
N VAL A 121 16.44 11.77 0.23
CA VAL A 121 16.92 12.69 -0.82
C VAL A 121 18.09 12.10 -1.60
N GLN A 122 19.03 11.43 -0.92
CA GLN A 122 20.12 10.72 -1.58
C GLN A 122 19.58 9.62 -2.51
N ARG A 123 18.68 8.77 -2.05
CA ARG A 123 18.09 7.70 -2.88
C ARG A 123 17.33 8.23 -4.09
N GLN A 124 16.66 9.37 -3.96
CA GLN A 124 16.03 10.05 -5.10
C GLN A 124 17.05 10.45 -6.18
N LYS A 125 18.21 11.00 -5.78
CA LYS A 125 19.29 11.33 -6.72
C LYS A 125 19.83 10.09 -7.42
N GLU A 126 20.08 9.02 -6.67
CA GLU A 126 20.56 7.73 -7.20
C GLU A 126 19.52 7.12 -8.17
N PHE A 127 18.23 7.17 -7.84
CA PHE A 127 17.16 6.66 -8.70
C PHE A 127 17.06 7.45 -10.01
N ASN A 128 17.10 8.78 -9.93
CA ASN A 128 17.01 9.66 -11.11
C ASN A 128 18.25 9.59 -12.00
N ALA A 129 19.40 9.20 -11.46
CA ALA A 129 20.64 9.03 -12.23
C ALA A 129 20.71 7.68 -12.96
N ARG A 130 19.76 6.75 -12.71
CA ARG A 130 19.72 5.46 -13.42
C ARG A 130 19.35 5.67 -14.89
N PRO A 131 20.02 4.98 -15.82
CA PRO A 131 19.56 4.96 -17.20
C PRO A 131 18.10 4.50 -17.24
N VAL A 132 17.26 5.20 -18.00
CA VAL A 132 15.87 4.78 -18.22
C VAL A 132 15.92 3.47 -19.02
N GLU A 133 15.82 2.32 -18.34
CA GLU A 133 15.51 1.08 -19.03
C GLU A 133 14.11 1.22 -19.62
N VAL A 134 14.02 1.51 -20.91
CA VAL A 134 12.78 1.39 -21.65
C VAL A 134 12.40 -0.11 -21.63
N LYS A 135 11.66 -0.52 -20.62
CA LYS A 135 10.98 -1.81 -20.69
C LYS A 135 9.96 -1.71 -21.80
N LEU A 136 10.32 -2.17 -22.98
CA LEU A 136 9.34 -2.60 -23.96
C LEU A 136 8.56 -3.73 -23.25
N GLU A 137 7.40 -3.41 -22.70
CA GLU A 137 6.45 -4.42 -22.27
C GLU A 137 6.05 -5.21 -23.51
N ALA A 138 6.78 -6.30 -23.74
CA ALA A 138 6.28 -7.33 -24.63
C ALA A 138 4.95 -7.79 -24.02
N ALA A 139 3.85 -7.51 -24.73
CA ALA A 139 2.54 -8.03 -24.39
C ALA A 139 2.71 -9.54 -24.22
N LYS A 140 2.65 -10.01 -22.96
CA LYS A 140 2.61 -11.45 -22.70
C LYS A 140 1.32 -11.93 -23.33
N PRO A 141 1.36 -12.93 -24.26
CA PRO A 141 0.16 -13.58 -24.69
C PRO A 141 -0.54 -14.10 -23.41
N GLU A 142 -1.79 -13.73 -23.23
CA GLU A 142 -2.62 -14.31 -22.18
C GLU A 142 -2.61 -15.82 -22.39
N ALA A 143 -1.88 -16.53 -21.54
CA ALA A 143 -1.98 -17.97 -21.51
C ALA A 143 -3.41 -18.29 -21.10
N GLN A 144 -4.22 -18.79 -22.01
CA GLN A 144 -5.51 -19.36 -21.68
C GLN A 144 -5.25 -20.48 -20.69
N VAL A 145 -5.65 -20.24 -19.43
CA VAL A 145 -5.64 -21.28 -18.40
C VAL A 145 -6.71 -22.29 -18.81
N VAL A 146 -6.30 -23.35 -19.49
CA VAL A 146 -7.18 -24.49 -19.75
C VAL A 146 -7.29 -25.23 -18.41
N HIS A 147 -8.40 -25.03 -17.73
CA HIS A 147 -8.74 -25.84 -16.56
C HIS A 147 -9.09 -27.24 -17.07
N ALA A 148 -8.41 -28.26 -16.54
CA ALA A 148 -8.82 -29.63 -16.75
C ALA A 148 -10.28 -29.79 -16.21
N ASP A 149 -11.12 -30.48 -16.98
CA ASP A 149 -12.49 -30.80 -16.54
C ASP A 149 -12.44 -31.43 -15.16
N ASN A 150 -13.09 -30.77 -14.21
CA ASN A 150 -13.25 -31.28 -12.86
C ASN A 150 -14.70 -31.77 -12.72
N ASP A 151 -14.91 -32.88 -11.99
CA ASP A 151 -16.22 -33.49 -11.71
C ASP A 151 -17.17 -32.63 -10.87
N TRP A 152 -16.84 -31.35 -10.62
CA TRP A 152 -17.70 -30.40 -9.92
C TRP A 152 -18.56 -29.69 -10.96
N GLY A 153 -19.84 -30.19 -11.09
CA GLY A 153 -20.78 -29.74 -12.11
C GLY A 153 -20.87 -28.21 -12.24
N GLU A 154 -20.93 -27.77 -13.50
CA GLU A 154 -21.17 -26.39 -13.87
C GLU A 154 -22.48 -25.87 -13.26
N TYR A 155 -22.38 -24.94 -12.30
CA TYR A 155 -23.52 -24.15 -11.89
C TYR A 155 -23.73 -23.02 -12.94
N HIS A 156 -24.56 -23.29 -13.93
CA HIS A 156 -25.04 -22.27 -14.84
C HIS A 156 -26.00 -21.31 -14.12
N TYR A 157 -25.56 -20.13 -13.76
CA TYR A 157 -26.45 -19.03 -13.42
C TYR A 157 -27.08 -18.50 -14.72
N GLN A 158 -28.29 -18.92 -15.03
CA GLN A 158 -29.13 -18.25 -16.03
C GLN A 158 -29.60 -16.92 -15.43
N VAL A 159 -29.03 -15.81 -15.90
CA VAL A 159 -29.59 -14.49 -15.67
C VAL A 159 -30.86 -14.40 -16.55
N GLN A 160 -32.03 -14.58 -15.95
CA GLN A 160 -33.28 -14.26 -16.61
C GLN A 160 -33.36 -12.75 -16.79
N GLY A 161 -33.22 -12.29 -18.03
CA GLY A 161 -33.49 -10.91 -18.39
C GLY A 161 -34.97 -10.61 -18.18
N SER A 162 -35.27 -9.69 -17.25
CA SER A 162 -36.59 -9.09 -17.15
C SER A 162 -36.74 -8.05 -18.26
N ASN A 163 -37.43 -8.42 -19.35
CA ASN A 163 -38.10 -7.47 -20.24
C ASN A 163 -39.31 -6.92 -19.50
N SER A 164 -39.35 -5.61 -19.24
CA SER A 164 -40.55 -4.77 -19.20
C SER A 164 -40.10 -3.32 -19.24
#